data_dbeb1ce0b8baeb9c33a3bdcbc3959454
#
_entry.id   dbeb1ce0b8baeb9c33a3bdcbc3959454
#
_cell.length_a   1.000
_cell.length_b   1.000
_cell.length_c   1.000
_cell.angle_alpha   90.00
_cell.angle_beta   90.00
_cell.angle_gamma   90.00
#
_symmetry.space_group_name_H-M   'P 1'
#
loop_
_entity.id
_entity.type
_entity.pdbx_description
1 polymer ?
#
loop_
_entity_poly.entity_id
_entity_poly.type
_entity_poly.pdbx_seq_one_letter_code
_entity_poly.pdbx_strand_id
1 'polypeptide(L)'
;DLLSGSHYIEFLRQRLILLRELLADDGSIYVHLDENMAFHIKIIMDEVFGRDNFRNWITRKKCNPKNYTRKTYGNISDFILFYSKTDEYVWHRPVEGWTPERAVKEYSYIEGATGRRYKKVPVHAPGARNGSTGKSWRGMMPPPGKHWQYTPQKLDEFDARGEIYWSPNGNPRRKVYLDESEGIPVQD
;
A
#
# COMPACT_ATOMS: atom_id res chain seq x y z
N ASP A 1 -31.56 23.39 -0.37
CA ASP A 1 -30.16 23.50 0.13
C ASP A 1 -30.01 24.81 0.89
N LEU A 2 -29.78 24.71 2.20
CA LEU A 2 -29.65 25.88 3.08
C LEU A 2 -28.30 26.59 2.94
N LEU A 3 -27.33 25.94 2.27
CA LEU A 3 -25.98 26.46 2.09
C LEU A 3 -25.54 26.17 0.65
N SER A 4 -25.21 27.20 -0.11
CA SER A 4 -24.67 27.07 -1.46
C SER A 4 -23.21 27.53 -1.53
N GLY A 5 -22.39 26.81 -2.29
CA GLY A 5 -21.06 27.26 -2.68
C GLY A 5 -20.15 27.65 -1.52
N SER A 6 -19.76 28.92 -1.47
CA SER A 6 -18.80 29.47 -0.50
C SER A 6 -19.24 29.36 0.97
N HIS A 7 -20.52 29.46 1.25
CA HIS A 7 -21.06 29.30 2.62
C HIS A 7 -20.90 27.87 3.14
N TYR A 8 -21.10 26.89 2.27
CA TYR A 8 -20.89 25.48 2.65
C TYR A 8 -19.42 25.16 2.88
N ILE A 9 -18.54 25.73 2.07
CA ILE A 9 -17.10 25.60 2.22
C ILE A 9 -16.64 26.18 3.57
N GLU A 10 -17.10 27.41 3.91
CA GLU A 10 -16.76 28.05 5.18
C GLU A 10 -17.37 27.29 6.38
N PHE A 11 -18.58 26.77 6.24
CA PHE A 11 -19.21 25.92 7.24
C PHE A 11 -18.36 24.67 7.54
N LEU A 12 -17.81 24.01 6.51
CA LEU A 12 -16.95 22.85 6.69
C LEU A 12 -15.59 23.26 7.28
N ARG A 13 -15.02 24.38 6.83
CA ARG A 13 -13.73 24.91 7.35
C ARG A 13 -13.76 25.06 8.87
N GLN A 14 -14.74 25.75 9.40
CA GLN A 14 -14.88 25.96 10.85
C GLN A 14 -14.95 24.63 11.61
N ARG A 15 -15.64 23.64 11.05
CA ARG A 15 -15.74 22.30 11.67
C ARG A 15 -14.45 21.52 11.59
N LEU A 16 -13.74 21.62 10.50
CA LEU A 16 -12.44 20.95 10.33
C LEU A 16 -11.41 21.50 11.32
N ILE A 17 -11.43 22.82 11.61
CA ILE A 17 -10.59 23.42 12.64
C ILE A 17 -10.91 22.82 14.02
N LEU A 18 -12.18 22.77 14.39
CA LEU A 18 -12.60 22.20 15.68
C LEU A 18 -12.30 20.69 15.76
N LEU A 19 -12.53 19.96 14.67
CA LEU A 19 -12.22 18.52 14.62
C LEU A 19 -10.72 18.25 14.78
N ARG A 20 -9.85 19.09 14.21
CA ARG A 20 -8.42 18.98 14.41
C ARG A 20 -8.01 19.18 15.88
N GLU A 21 -8.64 20.14 16.56
CA GLU A 21 -8.38 20.37 17.99
C GLU A 21 -8.81 19.17 18.86
N LEU A 22 -9.94 18.55 18.52
CA LEU A 22 -10.50 17.40 19.24
C LEU A 22 -9.73 16.10 18.98
N LEU A 23 -9.02 15.98 17.86
CA LEU A 23 -8.22 14.80 17.55
C LEU A 23 -7.06 14.64 18.54
N ALA A 24 -6.79 13.40 18.95
CA ALA A 24 -5.54 13.04 19.63
C ALA A 24 -4.33 13.35 18.73
N ASP A 25 -3.14 13.50 19.31
CA ASP A 25 -1.94 13.86 18.52
C ASP A 25 -1.54 12.76 17.52
N ASP A 26 -1.84 11.51 17.82
CA ASP A 26 -1.70 10.34 16.95
C ASP A 26 -2.97 10.02 16.13
N GLY A 27 -3.98 10.92 16.17
CA GLY A 27 -5.29 10.74 15.54
C GLY A 27 -5.28 11.02 14.03
N SER A 28 -6.28 10.46 13.36
CA SER A 28 -6.49 10.59 11.91
C SER A 28 -7.93 10.99 11.59
N ILE A 29 -8.13 11.63 10.45
CA ILE A 29 -9.44 12.03 9.93
C ILE A 29 -9.63 11.57 8.49
N TYR A 30 -10.82 11.08 8.20
CA TYR A 30 -11.27 10.69 6.86
C TYR A 30 -12.46 11.55 6.49
N VAL A 31 -12.37 12.30 5.40
CA VAL A 31 -13.46 13.18 4.92
C VAL A 31 -13.94 12.66 3.57
N HIS A 32 -15.19 12.16 3.56
CA HIS A 32 -15.84 11.63 2.36
C HIS A 32 -16.57 12.76 1.61
N LEU A 33 -16.28 12.93 0.35
CA LEU A 33 -16.75 14.02 -0.49
C LEU A 33 -17.06 13.53 -1.91
N ASP A 34 -17.97 14.25 -2.57
CA ASP A 34 -18.17 14.10 -4.01
C ASP A 34 -17.13 14.90 -4.84
N GLU A 35 -17.20 14.77 -6.14
CA GLU A 35 -16.30 15.44 -7.09
C GLU A 35 -16.41 16.97 -7.07
N ASN A 36 -17.57 17.52 -6.64
CA ASN A 36 -17.76 18.97 -6.63
C ASN A 36 -17.01 19.63 -5.47
N MET A 37 -16.90 18.92 -4.35
CA MET A 37 -16.37 19.49 -3.10
C MET A 37 -14.95 19.01 -2.78
N ALA A 38 -14.53 17.85 -3.28
CA ALA A 38 -13.28 17.22 -2.86
C ALA A 38 -12.06 18.13 -3.07
N PHE A 39 -11.95 18.82 -4.20
CA PHE A 39 -10.82 19.71 -4.49
C PHE A 39 -10.81 20.95 -3.59
N HIS A 40 -11.97 21.54 -3.33
CA HIS A 40 -12.09 22.71 -2.46
C HIS A 40 -11.73 22.37 -1.02
N ILE A 41 -12.26 21.27 -0.52
CA ILE A 41 -12.00 20.82 0.86
C ILE A 41 -10.58 20.32 1.03
N LYS A 42 -9.96 19.74 -0.02
CA LYS A 42 -8.52 19.38 0.01
C LYS A 42 -7.63 20.58 0.33
N ILE A 43 -7.89 21.73 -0.30
CA ILE A 43 -7.13 22.96 -0.04
C ILE A 43 -7.29 23.43 1.41
N ILE A 44 -8.52 23.38 1.92
CA ILE A 44 -8.82 23.75 3.31
C ILE A 44 -8.16 22.78 4.30
N MET A 45 -8.19 21.49 4.01
CA MET A 45 -7.54 20.50 4.85
C MET A 45 -6.01 20.65 4.86
N ASP A 46 -5.40 21.05 3.73
CA ASP A 46 -3.97 21.41 3.70
C ASP A 46 -3.64 22.60 4.59
N GLU A 47 -4.54 23.59 4.63
CA GLU A 47 -4.40 24.77 5.49
C GLU A 47 -4.60 24.42 6.98
N VAL A 48 -5.63 23.62 7.29
CA VAL A 48 -6.00 23.28 8.67
C VAL A 48 -5.08 22.20 9.26
N PHE A 49 -4.83 21.11 8.56
CA PHE A 49 -4.05 19.97 9.07
C PHE A 49 -2.56 20.05 8.72
N GLY A 50 -2.19 20.87 7.74
CA GLY A 50 -0.85 20.90 7.15
C GLY A 50 -0.74 19.94 5.96
N ARG A 51 -0.10 20.41 4.89
CA ARG A 51 0.11 19.64 3.66
C ARG A 51 0.89 18.36 3.89
N ASP A 52 1.87 18.40 4.78
CA ASP A 52 2.74 17.26 5.09
C ASP A 52 2.00 16.13 5.85
N ASN A 53 0.84 16.45 6.42
CA ASN A 53 -0.04 15.49 7.10
C ASN A 53 -1.10 14.86 6.19
N PHE A 54 -1.09 15.18 4.89
CA PHE A 54 -1.89 14.49 3.89
C PHE A 54 -1.34 13.09 3.66
N ARG A 55 -2.20 12.07 3.76
CA ARG A 55 -1.81 10.67 3.62
C ARG A 55 -2.26 10.08 2.29
N ASN A 56 -3.57 10.11 1.99
CA ASN A 56 -4.10 9.55 0.74
C ASN A 56 -5.30 10.32 0.22
N TRP A 57 -5.46 10.25 -1.09
CA TRP A 57 -6.67 10.56 -1.84
C TRP A 57 -7.29 9.24 -2.30
N ILE A 58 -8.23 8.71 -1.53
CA ILE A 58 -8.84 7.42 -1.79
C ILE A 58 -10.01 7.59 -2.75
N THR A 59 -10.00 6.85 -3.86
CA THR A 59 -11.10 6.84 -4.83
C THR A 59 -12.06 5.69 -4.54
N ARG A 60 -13.29 6.02 -4.12
CA ARG A 60 -14.33 5.04 -3.84
C ARG A 60 -15.27 4.91 -5.02
N LYS A 61 -15.45 3.71 -5.55
CA LYS A 61 -16.49 3.42 -6.54
C LYS A 61 -17.86 3.43 -5.84
N LYS A 62 -18.74 4.39 -6.20
CA LYS A 62 -20.08 4.55 -5.60
C LYS A 62 -21.19 3.78 -6.33
N CYS A 63 -21.03 3.54 -7.63
CA CYS A 63 -22.04 2.84 -8.42
C CYS A 63 -21.43 2.15 -9.64
N ASN A 64 -22.24 1.34 -10.33
CA ASN A 64 -21.86 0.80 -11.63
C ASN A 64 -22.10 1.86 -12.73
N PRO A 65 -21.37 1.75 -13.86
CA PRO A 65 -21.64 2.59 -15.01
C PRO A 65 -23.12 2.56 -15.42
N LYS A 66 -23.67 3.75 -15.73
CA LYS A 66 -25.03 3.90 -16.23
C LYS A 66 -24.95 4.36 -17.68
N ASN A 67 -25.97 4.04 -18.47
CA ASN A 67 -26.09 4.59 -19.83
C ASN A 67 -26.36 6.10 -19.74
N TYR A 68 -25.50 6.89 -20.38
CA TYR A 68 -25.62 8.34 -20.44
C TYR A 68 -25.84 8.81 -21.88
N THR A 69 -26.77 9.72 -22.03
CA THR A 69 -26.94 10.49 -23.27
C THR A 69 -26.15 11.80 -23.29
N ARG A 70 -25.42 12.07 -22.19
CA ARG A 70 -24.64 13.30 -21.99
C ARG A 70 -23.29 13.22 -22.71
N LYS A 71 -22.78 14.38 -23.16
CA LYS A 71 -21.44 14.51 -23.79
C LYS A 71 -20.32 14.59 -22.72
N THR A 72 -20.42 13.82 -21.66
CA THR A 72 -19.44 13.76 -20.55
C THR A 72 -19.29 12.33 -20.09
N TYR A 73 -18.18 12.01 -19.46
CA TYR A 73 -18.02 10.72 -18.77
C TYR A 73 -18.97 10.61 -17.58
N GLY A 74 -19.48 9.41 -17.32
CA GLY A 74 -20.30 9.13 -16.16
C GLY A 74 -19.47 9.18 -14.86
N ASN A 75 -19.97 9.91 -13.86
CA ASN A 75 -19.35 9.92 -12.54
C ASN A 75 -19.79 8.70 -11.75
N ILE A 76 -18.84 7.83 -11.43
CA ILE A 76 -19.05 6.59 -10.68
C ILE A 76 -18.23 6.57 -9.40
N SER A 77 -17.55 7.67 -9.05
CA SER A 77 -16.62 7.72 -7.92
C SER A 77 -16.97 8.84 -6.95
N ASP A 78 -16.69 8.59 -5.68
CA ASP A 78 -16.52 9.58 -4.63
C ASP A 78 -15.09 9.53 -4.13
N PHE A 79 -14.71 10.50 -3.31
CA PHE A 79 -13.36 10.66 -2.80
C PHE A 79 -13.35 10.71 -1.28
N ILE A 80 -12.31 10.11 -0.70
CA ILE A 80 -12.08 10.19 0.74
C ILE A 80 -10.68 10.78 0.93
N LEU A 81 -10.62 11.94 1.58
CA LEU A 81 -9.36 12.58 1.95
C LEU A 81 -8.92 12.05 3.31
N PHE A 82 -7.73 11.47 3.36
CA PHE A 82 -7.14 10.94 4.58
C PHE A 82 -6.02 11.85 5.05
N TYR A 83 -6.14 12.36 6.29
CA TYR A 83 -5.13 13.16 6.98
C TYR A 83 -4.88 12.60 8.36
N SER A 84 -3.69 12.80 8.88
CA SER A 84 -3.37 12.65 10.30
C SER A 84 -3.20 14.01 10.97
N LYS A 85 -3.23 14.07 12.29
CA LYS A 85 -2.95 15.32 13.04
C LYS A 85 -1.48 15.64 13.03
N THR A 86 -0.61 14.60 13.16
CA THR A 86 0.86 14.68 13.11
C THR A 86 1.40 13.57 12.21
N ASP A 87 2.71 13.50 12.04
CA ASP A 87 3.38 12.41 11.33
C ASP A 87 3.48 11.11 12.16
N GLU A 88 3.34 11.20 13.49
CA GLU A 88 3.27 10.06 14.43
C GLU A 88 1.83 9.64 14.65
N TYR A 89 1.19 9.03 13.65
CA TYR A 89 -0.21 8.61 13.75
C TYR A 89 -0.35 7.08 13.82
N VAL A 90 -1.41 6.62 14.49
CA VAL A 90 -1.74 5.19 14.57
C VAL A 90 -2.14 4.68 13.19
N TRP A 91 -1.38 3.70 12.68
CA TRP A 91 -1.66 3.07 11.39
C TRP A 91 -1.63 1.55 11.49
N HIS A 92 -2.77 0.94 11.24
CA HIS A 92 -2.88 -0.50 11.03
C HIS A 92 -3.10 -0.77 9.55
N ARG A 93 -2.11 -1.40 8.91
CA ARG A 93 -2.18 -1.67 7.47
C ARG A 93 -3.41 -2.53 7.14
N PRO A 94 -4.38 -2.02 6.38
CA PRO A 94 -5.52 -2.82 5.99
C PRO A 94 -5.10 -3.89 4.98
N VAL A 95 -5.58 -5.12 5.19
CA VAL A 95 -5.33 -6.26 4.30
C VAL A 95 -6.64 -6.98 3.98
N GLU A 96 -6.77 -7.45 2.75
CA GLU A 96 -7.81 -8.39 2.34
C GLU A 96 -7.30 -9.82 2.52
N GLY A 97 -8.14 -10.71 3.02
CA GLY A 97 -7.84 -12.13 3.07
C GLY A 97 -7.67 -12.75 1.66
N TRP A 98 -6.85 -13.77 1.55
CA TRP A 98 -6.70 -14.52 0.31
C TRP A 98 -7.97 -15.30 0.01
N THR A 99 -8.57 -15.10 -1.18
CA THR A 99 -9.55 -16.08 -1.69
C THR A 99 -8.81 -17.33 -2.16
N PRO A 100 -9.45 -18.53 -2.12
CA PRO A 100 -8.82 -19.77 -2.55
C PRO A 100 -8.22 -19.67 -3.96
N GLU A 101 -8.92 -19.04 -4.90
CA GLU A 101 -8.49 -18.91 -6.30
C GLU A 101 -7.27 -17.99 -6.43
N ARG A 102 -7.27 -16.86 -5.72
CA ARG A 102 -6.12 -15.91 -5.71
C ARG A 102 -4.92 -16.54 -5.02
N ALA A 103 -5.13 -17.26 -3.92
CA ALA A 103 -4.07 -17.96 -3.20
C ALA A 103 -3.37 -19.01 -4.06
N VAL A 104 -4.13 -19.85 -4.76
CA VAL A 104 -3.58 -20.89 -5.67
C VAL A 104 -2.80 -20.25 -6.82
N LYS A 105 -3.31 -19.16 -7.39
CA LYS A 105 -2.65 -18.45 -8.50
C LYS A 105 -1.33 -17.80 -8.06
N GLU A 106 -1.31 -17.14 -6.93
CA GLU A 106 -0.14 -16.41 -6.45
C GLU A 106 0.90 -17.34 -5.81
N TYR A 107 0.45 -18.29 -4.97
CA TYR A 107 1.29 -19.28 -4.28
C TYR A 107 1.17 -20.64 -4.99
N SER A 108 1.66 -20.67 -6.22
CA SER A 108 1.44 -21.78 -7.16
C SER A 108 2.27 -23.05 -6.88
N TYR A 109 3.24 -22.98 -5.99
CA TYR A 109 4.10 -24.11 -5.64
C TYR A 109 3.67 -24.75 -4.33
N ILE A 110 3.89 -26.06 -4.23
CA ILE A 110 3.66 -26.84 -3.01
C ILE A 110 4.98 -27.47 -2.62
N GLU A 111 5.36 -27.33 -1.37
CA GLU A 111 6.54 -27.96 -0.81
C GLU A 111 6.24 -29.42 -0.47
N GLY A 112 7.02 -30.35 -1.07
CA GLY A 112 6.73 -31.77 -0.95
C GLY A 112 6.82 -32.34 0.48
N ALA A 113 7.73 -31.78 1.30
CA ALA A 113 7.94 -32.27 2.67
C ALA A 113 6.84 -31.80 3.65
N THR A 114 6.28 -30.62 3.46
CA THR A 114 5.38 -29.97 4.42
C THR A 114 3.95 -29.79 3.89
N GLY A 115 3.76 -29.89 2.57
CA GLY A 115 2.49 -29.57 1.90
C GLY A 115 2.16 -28.07 1.86
N ARG A 116 3.04 -27.20 2.36
CA ARG A 116 2.83 -25.75 2.41
C ARG A 116 2.87 -25.13 1.02
N ARG A 117 1.94 -24.22 0.77
CA ARG A 117 1.95 -23.43 -0.47
C ARG A 117 2.92 -22.25 -0.37
N TYR A 118 3.69 -22.03 -1.43
CA TYR A 118 4.63 -20.92 -1.50
C TYR A 118 4.73 -20.30 -2.89
N LYS A 119 5.27 -19.09 -2.93
CA LYS A 119 5.73 -18.43 -4.16
C LYS A 119 7.23 -18.22 -4.14
N LYS A 120 7.81 -18.09 -5.33
CA LYS A 120 9.25 -17.87 -5.52
C LYS A 120 9.49 -16.40 -5.86
N VAL A 121 10.12 -15.66 -4.95
CA VAL A 121 10.46 -14.26 -5.16
C VAL A 121 11.96 -14.08 -5.41
N PRO A 122 12.38 -13.10 -6.24
CA PRO A 122 13.79 -12.78 -6.41
C PRO A 122 14.42 -12.40 -5.06
N VAL A 123 15.69 -12.79 -4.85
CA VAL A 123 16.49 -12.35 -3.70
C VAL A 123 17.32 -11.10 -3.98
N HIS A 124 17.12 -10.48 -5.13
CA HIS A 124 17.80 -9.25 -5.57
C HIS A 124 16.79 -8.17 -5.96
N ALA A 125 17.21 -6.90 -5.83
CA ALA A 125 16.43 -5.72 -6.19
C ALA A 125 17.24 -4.78 -7.11
N PRO A 126 16.57 -3.90 -7.90
CA PRO A 126 17.24 -2.90 -8.71
C PRO A 126 18.06 -1.91 -7.88
N GLY A 127 19.10 -1.35 -8.51
CA GLY A 127 20.04 -0.41 -7.92
C GLY A 127 21.30 -1.09 -7.39
N ALA A 128 22.47 -0.57 -7.78
CA ALA A 128 23.75 -1.04 -7.24
C ALA A 128 23.95 -0.51 -5.82
N ARG A 129 24.54 -1.31 -4.93
CA ARG A 129 24.91 -0.92 -3.56
C ARG A 129 26.32 -1.37 -3.24
N ASN A 130 27.09 -0.52 -2.56
CA ASN A 130 28.48 -0.80 -2.14
C ASN A 130 28.58 -1.44 -0.73
N GLY A 131 27.45 -1.55 -0.01
CA GLY A 131 27.37 -2.16 1.32
C GLY A 131 27.33 -3.69 1.28
N SER A 132 26.99 -4.30 2.41
CA SER A 132 26.92 -5.77 2.57
C SER A 132 26.03 -6.44 1.52
N THR A 133 24.94 -5.80 1.11
CA THR A 133 24.01 -6.31 0.09
C THR A 133 24.55 -6.23 -1.35
N GLY A 134 25.66 -5.52 -1.58
CA GLY A 134 26.37 -5.50 -2.87
C GLY A 134 27.50 -6.50 -2.97
N LYS A 135 27.81 -7.20 -1.87
CA LYS A 135 28.93 -8.17 -1.81
C LYS A 135 28.55 -9.55 -2.34
N SER A 136 29.56 -10.35 -2.62
CA SER A 136 29.37 -11.75 -3.01
C SER A 136 28.66 -12.56 -1.91
N TRP A 137 27.75 -13.43 -2.34
CA TRP A 137 27.15 -14.48 -1.52
C TRP A 137 27.41 -15.84 -2.19
N ARG A 138 28.06 -16.75 -1.47
CA ARG A 138 28.47 -18.08 -2.00
C ARG A 138 29.20 -18.03 -3.36
N GLY A 139 30.07 -17.08 -3.52
CA GLY A 139 30.82 -16.87 -4.77
C GLY A 139 30.03 -16.18 -5.89
N MET A 140 28.76 -15.89 -5.70
CA MET A 140 27.91 -15.19 -6.68
C MET A 140 27.81 -13.71 -6.36
N MET A 141 28.02 -12.87 -7.36
CA MET A 141 27.71 -11.44 -7.26
C MET A 141 26.24 -11.18 -7.58
N PRO A 142 25.63 -10.12 -7.03
CA PRO A 142 24.32 -9.67 -7.53
C PRO A 142 24.38 -9.43 -9.04
N PRO A 143 23.29 -9.65 -9.78
CA PRO A 143 23.24 -9.34 -11.21
C PRO A 143 23.61 -7.88 -11.49
N PRO A 144 24.18 -7.55 -12.65
CA PRO A 144 24.55 -6.18 -13.00
C PRO A 144 23.42 -5.18 -12.77
N GLY A 145 23.72 -4.04 -12.12
CA GLY A 145 22.75 -3.01 -11.78
C GLY A 145 21.78 -3.37 -10.64
N LYS A 146 22.05 -4.45 -9.90
CA LYS A 146 21.22 -4.91 -8.77
C LYS A 146 22.04 -5.13 -7.50
N HIS A 147 21.35 -5.35 -6.40
CA HIS A 147 21.92 -5.77 -5.12
C HIS A 147 21.06 -6.89 -4.52
N TRP A 148 21.60 -7.62 -3.53
CA TRP A 148 20.81 -8.56 -2.73
C TRP A 148 19.82 -7.80 -1.87
N GLN A 149 18.59 -8.28 -1.75
CA GLN A 149 17.58 -7.69 -0.85
C GLN A 149 17.95 -7.90 0.64
N TYR A 150 18.77 -8.89 0.91
CA TYR A 150 19.21 -9.29 2.25
C TYR A 150 20.73 -9.35 2.31
N THR A 151 21.31 -9.26 3.49
CA THR A 151 22.74 -9.49 3.66
C THR A 151 23.10 -10.95 3.35
N PRO A 152 24.34 -11.28 2.96
CA PRO A 152 24.78 -12.64 2.75
C PRO A 152 24.47 -13.57 3.92
N GLN A 153 24.68 -13.10 5.16
CA GLN A 153 24.38 -13.84 6.38
C GLN A 153 22.89 -14.19 6.49
N LYS A 154 22.01 -13.22 6.17
CA LYS A 154 20.56 -13.45 6.20
C LYS A 154 20.10 -14.40 5.10
N LEU A 155 20.76 -14.39 3.95
CA LEU A 155 20.52 -15.36 2.88
C LEU A 155 20.95 -16.78 3.29
N ASP A 156 22.05 -16.93 4.02
CA ASP A 156 22.49 -18.21 4.58
C ASP A 156 21.50 -18.74 5.63
N GLU A 157 20.94 -17.86 6.48
CA GLU A 157 19.87 -18.26 7.42
C GLU A 157 18.61 -18.77 6.69
N PHE A 158 18.19 -18.11 5.61
CA PHE A 158 17.06 -18.57 4.79
C PHE A 158 17.35 -19.91 4.14
N ASP A 159 18.56 -20.12 3.64
CA ASP A 159 18.94 -21.37 3.02
C ASP A 159 19.04 -22.52 4.02
N ALA A 160 19.58 -22.26 5.20
CA ALA A 160 19.63 -23.24 6.28
C ALA A 160 18.23 -23.70 6.75
N ARG A 161 17.21 -22.84 6.64
CA ARG A 161 15.81 -23.18 6.92
C ARG A 161 15.07 -23.80 5.71
N GLY A 162 15.76 -23.99 4.58
CA GLY A 162 15.16 -24.50 3.34
C GLY A 162 14.24 -23.49 2.62
N GLU A 163 14.34 -22.21 2.97
CA GLU A 163 13.55 -21.12 2.37
C GLU A 163 14.17 -20.59 1.06
N ILE A 164 15.33 -21.07 0.64
CA ILE A 164 15.91 -20.77 -0.67
C ILE A 164 15.57 -21.90 -1.64
N TYR A 165 14.99 -21.54 -2.76
CA TYR A 165 14.86 -22.39 -3.93
C TYR A 165 16.02 -22.12 -4.89
N TRP A 166 16.77 -23.13 -5.19
CA TRP A 166 17.83 -23.10 -6.19
C TRP A 166 17.27 -23.58 -7.53
N SER A 167 17.28 -22.72 -8.55
CA SER A 167 16.87 -23.13 -9.89
C SER A 167 17.89 -24.11 -10.49
N PRO A 168 17.55 -24.89 -11.54
CA PRO A 168 18.50 -25.76 -12.23
C PRO A 168 19.78 -25.04 -12.70
N ASN A 169 19.68 -23.75 -12.99
CA ASN A 169 20.82 -22.91 -13.41
C ASN A 169 21.54 -22.25 -12.22
N GLY A 170 21.31 -22.69 -10.99
CA GLY A 170 21.94 -22.14 -9.79
C GLY A 170 21.44 -20.78 -9.31
N ASN A 171 20.37 -20.22 -9.91
CA ASN A 171 19.85 -18.93 -9.47
C ASN A 171 18.95 -19.07 -8.22
N PRO A 172 19.27 -18.34 -7.13
CA PRO A 172 18.49 -18.42 -5.90
C PRO A 172 17.21 -17.61 -5.99
N ARG A 173 16.13 -18.13 -5.37
CA ARG A 173 14.88 -17.43 -5.13
C ARG A 173 14.41 -17.73 -3.71
N ARG A 174 13.82 -16.76 -3.02
CA ARG A 174 13.23 -17.00 -1.71
C ARG A 174 11.85 -17.63 -1.88
N LYS A 175 11.58 -18.67 -1.09
CA LYS A 175 10.24 -19.19 -0.89
C LYS A 175 9.52 -18.28 0.12
N VAL A 176 8.35 -17.79 -0.23
CA VAL A 176 7.46 -17.05 0.67
C VAL A 176 6.19 -17.87 0.79
N TYR A 177 5.84 -18.24 2.01
CA TYR A 177 4.74 -19.16 2.27
C TYR A 177 3.42 -18.42 2.44
N LEU A 178 2.32 -19.06 2.00
CA LEU A 178 0.96 -18.50 2.08
C LEU A 178 0.49 -18.35 3.54
N ASP A 179 0.80 -19.30 4.38
CA ASP A 179 0.43 -19.33 5.79
C ASP A 179 1.18 -18.31 6.67
N GLU A 180 2.23 -17.69 6.12
CA GLU A 180 2.95 -16.55 6.72
C GLU A 180 2.47 -15.19 6.16
N SER A 181 1.51 -15.19 5.24
CA SER A 181 1.01 -13.97 4.62
C SER A 181 -0.13 -13.38 5.45
N GLU A 182 0.01 -12.12 5.83
CA GLU A 182 -1.06 -11.35 6.49
C GLU A 182 -2.26 -11.10 5.56
N GLY A 183 -2.10 -11.26 4.25
CA GLY A 183 -3.11 -10.98 3.25
C GLY A 183 -2.59 -10.10 2.11
N ILE A 184 -3.52 -9.54 1.35
CA ILE A 184 -3.25 -8.62 0.24
C ILE A 184 -3.41 -7.19 0.76
N PRO A 185 -2.37 -6.34 0.74
CA PRO A 185 -2.52 -4.95 1.16
C PRO A 185 -3.58 -4.24 0.32
N VAL A 186 -4.50 -3.57 1.00
CA VAL A 186 -5.48 -2.69 0.33
C VAL A 186 -4.74 -1.48 -0.25
N GLN A 187 -5.10 -1.11 -1.47
CA GLN A 187 -4.56 0.07 -2.19
C GLN A 187 -5.73 0.97 -2.61
N ASP A 188 -5.48 2.28 -2.70
CA ASP A 188 -6.43 3.28 -3.21
C ASP A 188 -6.44 3.34 -4.74
#